data_f0c704e0095fb79dd94fb1c1603e6803
#
_entry.id   f0c704e0095fb79dd94fb1c1603e6803
#
_cell.length_a   1.000
_cell.length_b   1.000
_cell.length_c   1.000
_cell.angle_alpha   90.00
_cell.angle_beta   90.00
_cell.angle_gamma   90.00
#
_symmetry.space_group_name_H-M   'P 1'
#
loop_
_entity.id
_entity.type
_entity.pdbx_description
1 polymer ?
#
loop_
_entity_poly.entity_id
_entity_poly.type
_entity_poly.pdbx_seq_one_letter_code
_entity_poly.pdbx_strand_id
1 'polypeptide(L)'
;SFCALVEGEESSKILVRWCVSRATSSGKKAVYASQKVRPRDIILLSEAPASSLENCLDFAENALKPESQVQNQIAEIHELLSSEDETASSFMPFSELVELIRGKIAADEVWGVYCALKSGFYFEEKIDSSDIECPKILFIPRSGEKIEELKNKAFEKEHAEEMRSAFITRLRQGKLDLPADGKYMQEVEAFALCKTDSCKILKDAGMKETIERAHEILLKTGIWDITKN
;
A
#
# COMPACT_ATOMS: atom_id res chain seq x y z
N SER A 1 8.94 -0.44 -5.01
CA SER A 1 10.19 0.20 -4.54
C SER A 1 10.67 -0.53 -3.31
N PHE A 2 11.97 -0.62 -3.12
CA PHE A 2 12.61 -1.25 -1.95
C PHE A 2 13.85 -0.44 -1.56
N CYS A 3 14.26 -0.54 -0.29
CA CYS A 3 15.48 0.05 0.22
C CYS A 3 16.63 -0.93 0.05
N ALA A 4 17.76 -0.43 -0.42
CA ALA A 4 18.95 -1.23 -0.65
C ALA A 4 20.22 -0.42 -0.33
N LEU A 5 21.30 -1.11 -0.01
CA LEU A 5 22.63 -0.52 0.09
C LEU A 5 23.28 -0.46 -1.28
N VAL A 6 23.91 0.65 -1.60
CA VAL A 6 24.80 0.77 -2.73
C VAL A 6 26.15 0.17 -2.35
N GLU A 7 26.57 -0.88 -3.07
CA GLU A 7 27.86 -1.56 -2.83
C GLU A 7 28.96 -1.04 -3.78
N GLY A 8 28.60 -0.47 -4.93
CA GLY A 8 29.57 0.06 -5.86
C GLY A 8 28.95 0.38 -7.23
N GLU A 9 29.79 0.89 -8.10
CA GLU A 9 29.47 1.19 -9.50
C GLU A 9 30.27 0.28 -10.42
N GLU A 10 29.63 -0.28 -11.43
CA GLU A 10 30.24 -1.19 -12.38
C GLU A 10 29.66 -0.97 -13.78
N SER A 11 30.48 -0.50 -14.71
CA SER A 11 30.10 -0.31 -16.11
C SER A 11 28.83 0.54 -16.29
N SER A 12 28.76 1.71 -15.67
CA SER A 12 27.61 2.63 -15.69
C SER A 12 26.31 2.08 -15.01
N LYS A 13 26.43 1.01 -14.25
CA LYS A 13 25.36 0.48 -13.41
C LYS A 13 25.77 0.48 -11.94
N ILE A 14 24.80 0.66 -11.09
CA ILE A 14 24.99 0.69 -9.64
C ILE A 14 24.62 -0.69 -9.10
N LEU A 15 25.55 -1.31 -8.39
CA LEU A 15 25.29 -2.57 -7.68
C LEU A 15 24.61 -2.25 -6.37
N VAL A 16 23.40 -2.76 -6.21
CA VAL A 16 22.61 -2.63 -4.97
C VAL A 16 22.37 -3.99 -4.35
N ARG A 17 22.34 -4.03 -3.03
CA ARG A 17 22.07 -5.22 -2.24
C ARG A 17 21.08 -4.94 -1.13
N TRP A 18 20.17 -5.88 -0.88
CA TRP A 18 19.15 -5.74 0.16
C TRP A 18 18.87 -7.06 0.86
N CYS A 19 18.27 -6.95 2.05
CA CYS A 19 17.77 -8.09 2.78
C CYS A 19 16.33 -8.39 2.32
N VAL A 20 16.08 -9.63 1.88
CA VAL A 20 14.74 -10.09 1.48
C VAL A 20 13.96 -10.59 2.68
N SER A 21 14.62 -11.28 3.59
CA SER A 21 14.02 -11.77 4.84
C SER A 21 15.07 -11.89 5.92
N ARG A 22 14.66 -11.60 7.17
CA ARG A 22 15.53 -11.73 8.33
C ARG A 22 15.72 -13.19 8.75
N ALA A 23 16.79 -13.42 9.49
CA ALA A 23 16.93 -14.66 10.24
C ALA A 23 15.80 -14.77 11.28
N THR A 24 15.25 -15.97 11.45
CA THR A 24 14.21 -16.21 12.45
C THR A 24 14.75 -17.03 13.62
N SER A 25 14.16 -16.87 14.80
CA SER A 25 14.46 -17.70 15.98
C SER A 25 14.25 -19.21 15.74
N SER A 26 13.46 -19.56 14.70
CA SER A 26 13.23 -20.94 14.26
C SER A 26 14.33 -21.51 13.38
N GLY A 27 15.48 -20.82 13.23
CA GLY A 27 16.67 -21.31 12.53
C GLY A 27 16.72 -21.02 11.02
N LYS A 28 15.77 -20.27 10.44
CA LYS A 28 15.90 -19.78 9.05
C LYS A 28 16.98 -18.69 8.98
N LYS A 29 17.91 -18.84 8.04
CA LYS A 29 18.94 -17.82 7.78
C LYS A 29 18.36 -16.60 7.07
N ALA A 30 18.98 -15.43 7.26
CA ALA A 30 18.66 -14.25 6.48
C ALA A 30 18.94 -14.50 4.99
N VAL A 31 18.06 -13.98 4.14
CA VAL A 31 18.18 -14.09 2.68
C VAL A 31 18.49 -12.71 2.12
N TYR A 32 19.54 -12.62 1.32
CA TYR A 32 19.99 -11.40 0.67
C TYR A 32 19.87 -11.55 -0.84
N ALA A 33 19.59 -10.44 -1.51
CA ALA A 33 19.59 -10.35 -2.96
C ALA A 33 20.43 -9.15 -3.41
N SER A 34 20.97 -9.23 -4.61
CA SER A 34 21.71 -8.14 -5.24
C SER A 34 21.27 -7.97 -6.69
N GLN A 35 21.33 -6.75 -7.19
CA GLN A 35 20.96 -6.42 -8.55
C GLN A 35 21.79 -5.24 -9.06
N LYS A 36 22.10 -5.24 -10.36
CA LYS A 36 22.65 -4.06 -11.05
C LYS A 36 21.51 -3.22 -11.58
N VAL A 37 21.36 -2.00 -11.07
CA VAL A 37 20.33 -1.04 -11.46
C VAL A 37 20.98 0.11 -12.25
N ARG A 38 20.20 0.78 -13.08
CA ARG A 38 20.65 1.99 -13.76
C ARG A 38 20.50 3.17 -12.81
N PRO A 39 21.34 4.22 -12.88
CA PRO A 39 21.18 5.42 -12.07
C PRO A 39 19.75 5.98 -12.09
N ARG A 40 19.12 6.00 -13.26
CA ARG A 40 17.73 6.47 -13.44
C ARG A 40 16.66 5.63 -12.73
N ASP A 41 16.99 4.42 -12.29
CA ASP A 41 16.07 3.55 -11.57
C ASP A 41 16.15 3.80 -10.03
N ILE A 42 17.08 4.68 -9.59
CA ILE A 42 17.25 5.09 -8.19
C ILE A 42 16.41 6.35 -7.97
N ILE A 43 15.41 6.23 -7.14
CA ILE A 43 14.46 7.33 -6.87
C ILE A 43 15.01 8.27 -5.80
N LEU A 44 15.64 7.72 -4.78
CA LEU A 44 16.18 8.48 -3.65
C LEU A 44 17.51 7.87 -3.22
N LEU A 45 18.53 8.71 -3.11
CA LEU A 45 19.84 8.35 -2.56
C LEU A 45 20.02 9.07 -1.23
N SER A 46 20.38 8.34 -0.20
CA SER A 46 20.61 8.88 1.14
C SER A 46 22.02 8.50 1.62
N GLU A 47 22.69 9.44 2.25
CA GLU A 47 23.98 9.21 2.90
C GLU A 47 23.85 8.57 4.29
N ALA A 48 22.63 8.17 4.69
CA ALA A 48 22.42 7.53 5.98
C ALA A 48 23.27 6.25 6.08
N PRO A 49 24.11 6.12 7.11
CA PRO A 49 24.93 4.95 7.29
C PRO A 49 24.04 3.78 7.72
N ALA A 50 23.56 2.99 6.77
CA ALA A 50 23.03 1.70 7.11
C ALA A 50 24.20 0.81 7.55
N SER A 51 24.29 0.51 8.82
CA SER A 51 25.35 -0.32 9.38
C SER A 51 25.22 -1.79 8.98
N SER A 52 24.07 -2.22 8.49
CA SER A 52 23.82 -3.57 8.00
C SER A 52 22.70 -3.61 6.98
N LEU A 53 22.67 -4.68 6.16
CA LEU A 53 21.56 -4.94 5.21
C LEU A 53 20.22 -5.15 5.91
N GLU A 54 20.23 -5.62 7.15
CA GLU A 54 19.02 -5.81 7.96
C GLU A 54 18.43 -4.48 8.41
N ASN A 55 19.28 -3.47 8.66
CA ASN A 55 18.81 -2.11 8.97
C ASN A 55 18.05 -1.47 7.81
N CYS A 56 18.32 -1.85 6.55
CA CYS A 56 17.54 -1.40 5.41
C CYS A 56 16.08 -1.88 5.48
N LEU A 57 15.82 -3.07 6.04
CA LEU A 57 14.45 -3.53 6.28
C LEU A 57 13.76 -2.74 7.39
N ASP A 58 14.45 -2.50 8.52
CA ASP A 58 13.91 -1.68 9.60
C ASP A 58 13.55 -0.29 9.11
N PHE A 59 14.43 0.31 8.33
CA PHE A 59 14.23 1.59 7.70
C PHE A 59 12.99 1.61 6.80
N ALA A 60 12.82 0.60 5.93
CA ALA A 60 11.67 0.48 5.06
C ALA A 60 10.36 0.24 5.84
N GLU A 61 10.38 -0.61 6.86
CA GLU A 61 9.20 -0.94 7.67
C GLU A 61 8.75 0.24 8.53
N ASN A 62 9.69 0.97 9.14
CA ASN A 62 9.38 2.15 9.96
C ASN A 62 8.83 3.30 9.13
N ALA A 63 9.34 3.50 7.93
CA ALA A 63 8.86 4.52 7.01
C ALA A 63 7.42 4.29 6.53
N LEU A 64 6.93 3.06 6.54
CA LEU A 64 5.55 2.73 6.17
C LEU A 64 4.54 3.08 7.28
N LYS A 65 5.00 3.47 8.45
CA LYS A 65 4.17 3.92 9.57
C LYS A 65 4.40 5.42 9.81
N PRO A 66 3.91 6.29 8.92
CA PRO A 66 4.11 7.73 9.09
C PRO A 66 3.49 8.17 10.42
N GLU A 67 4.25 8.90 11.19
CA GLU A 67 3.75 9.53 12.40
C GLU A 67 2.57 10.44 12.03
N SER A 68 1.51 10.43 12.84
CA SER A 68 0.35 11.29 12.64
C SER A 68 0.73 12.78 12.56
N GLN A 69 1.82 13.16 13.21
CA GLN A 69 2.37 14.51 13.15
C GLN A 69 2.84 14.90 11.74
N VAL A 70 3.50 13.99 11.01
CA VAL A 70 3.94 14.25 9.63
C VAL A 70 2.75 14.44 8.70
N GLN A 71 1.69 13.67 8.88
CA GLN A 71 0.48 13.81 8.07
C GLN A 71 -0.22 15.13 8.29
N ASN A 72 -0.27 15.61 9.54
CA ASN A 72 -0.84 16.94 9.86
C ASN A 72 -0.01 18.06 9.24
N GLN A 73 1.31 17.98 9.34
CA GLN A 73 2.21 18.96 8.71
C GLN A 73 2.07 18.99 7.18
N ILE A 74 1.93 17.80 6.55
CA ILE A 74 1.67 17.71 5.10
C ILE A 74 0.35 18.40 4.74
N ALA A 75 -0.70 18.25 5.54
CA ALA A 75 -1.99 18.90 5.32
C ALA A 75 -1.88 20.42 5.45
N GLU A 76 -1.20 20.93 6.48
CA GLU A 76 -0.96 22.35 6.71
C GLU A 76 -0.18 22.99 5.56
N ILE A 77 0.90 22.36 5.10
CA ILE A 77 1.69 22.83 3.95
C ILE A 77 0.85 22.82 2.67
N HIS A 78 0.04 21.79 2.46
CA HIS A 78 -0.86 21.75 1.31
C HIS A 78 -1.85 22.95 1.34
N GLU A 79 -2.43 23.27 2.49
CA GLU A 79 -3.36 24.39 2.65
C GLU A 79 -2.67 25.73 2.35
N LEU A 80 -1.44 25.93 2.84
CA LEU A 80 -0.64 27.12 2.55
C LEU A 80 -0.36 27.24 1.05
N LEU A 81 0.08 26.18 0.39
CA LEU A 81 0.40 26.18 -1.05
C LEU A 81 -0.84 26.32 -1.93
N SER A 82 -2.01 25.90 -1.46
CA SER A 82 -3.27 26.01 -2.19
C SER A 82 -3.93 27.40 -2.05
N SER A 83 -3.52 28.19 -1.05
CA SER A 83 -4.04 29.54 -0.80
C SER A 83 -3.33 30.62 -1.60
N GLU A 84 -2.13 30.36 -2.11
CA GLU A 84 -1.36 31.28 -2.94
C GLU A 84 -1.76 31.08 -4.40
N ASP A 85 -2.63 31.95 -4.91
CA ASP A 85 -3.12 32.16 -6.31
C ASP A 85 -2.89 31.06 -7.38
N GLU A 86 -3.75 31.08 -8.42
CA GLU A 86 -3.88 30.17 -9.60
C GLU A 86 -2.58 29.68 -10.27
N THR A 87 -1.41 30.09 -9.82
CA THR A 87 -0.09 29.58 -10.23
C THR A 87 0.35 28.34 -9.43
N ALA A 88 -0.44 27.87 -8.47
CA ALA A 88 -0.14 26.74 -7.57
C ALA A 88 -0.07 25.35 -8.27
N SER A 89 -0.11 25.30 -9.59
CA SER A 89 0.16 24.10 -10.38
C SER A 89 1.65 23.86 -10.63
N SER A 90 2.54 24.54 -9.91
CA SER A 90 3.97 24.37 -10.10
C SER A 90 4.46 23.10 -9.40
N PHE A 91 5.27 22.32 -10.12
CA PHE A 91 5.98 21.18 -9.55
C PHE A 91 6.97 21.65 -8.50
N MET A 92 6.89 21.09 -7.31
CA MET A 92 7.82 21.37 -6.23
C MET A 92 8.80 20.20 -6.08
N PRO A 93 10.11 20.45 -6.07
CA PRO A 93 11.11 19.41 -5.78
C PRO A 93 10.89 18.81 -4.39
N PHE A 94 11.10 17.50 -4.28
CA PHE A 94 10.93 16.78 -3.01
C PHE A 94 11.78 17.38 -1.88
N SER A 95 13.02 17.81 -2.19
CA SER A 95 13.92 18.43 -1.21
C SER A 95 13.35 19.72 -0.59
N GLU A 96 12.74 20.57 -1.41
CA GLU A 96 12.09 21.81 -0.96
C GLU A 96 10.86 21.50 -0.09
N LEU A 97 10.06 20.51 -0.51
CA LEU A 97 8.87 20.09 0.24
C LEU A 97 9.24 19.49 1.60
N VAL A 98 10.33 18.70 1.68
CA VAL A 98 10.86 18.17 2.94
C VAL A 98 11.29 19.32 3.87
N GLU A 99 11.97 20.33 3.33
CA GLU A 99 12.43 21.48 4.11
C GLU A 99 11.25 22.29 4.66
N LEU A 100 10.18 22.44 3.90
CA LEU A 100 8.94 23.10 4.34
C LEU A 100 8.22 22.30 5.43
N ILE A 101 8.15 20.98 5.32
CA ILE A 101 7.41 20.11 6.26
C ILE A 101 8.16 19.99 7.61
N ARG A 102 9.45 19.78 7.58
CA ARG A 102 10.23 19.39 8.77
C ARG A 102 11.49 20.24 9.00
N GLY A 103 11.87 21.10 8.06
CA GLY A 103 13.16 21.77 8.08
C GLY A 103 14.31 20.82 7.79
N LYS A 104 15.42 20.96 8.49
CA LYS A 104 16.56 20.06 8.37
C LYS A 104 16.29 18.78 9.16
N ILE A 105 16.12 17.68 8.47
CA ILE A 105 15.87 16.35 9.05
C ILE A 105 17.04 15.41 8.82
N ALA A 106 17.14 14.38 9.65
CA ALA A 106 18.08 13.31 9.45
C ALA A 106 17.72 12.46 8.21
N ALA A 107 18.73 11.88 7.58
CA ALA A 107 18.55 11.15 6.33
C ALA A 107 17.60 9.94 6.47
N ASP A 108 17.51 9.34 7.62
CA ASP A 108 16.60 8.24 7.95
C ASP A 108 15.13 8.68 8.03
N GLU A 109 14.85 9.95 8.36
CA GLU A 109 13.50 10.50 8.37
C GLU A 109 12.99 10.87 6.96
N VAL A 110 13.90 11.20 6.02
CA VAL A 110 13.56 11.62 4.66
C VAL A 110 12.69 10.57 3.94
N TRP A 111 13.03 9.29 4.10
CA TRP A 111 12.26 8.20 3.52
C TRP A 111 10.84 8.10 4.10
N GLY A 112 10.68 8.35 5.39
CA GLY A 112 9.37 8.40 6.06
C GLY A 112 8.48 9.51 5.48
N VAL A 113 9.04 10.72 5.30
CA VAL A 113 8.34 11.85 4.68
C VAL A 113 7.95 11.53 3.24
N TYR A 114 8.86 10.93 2.45
CA TYR A 114 8.54 10.50 1.08
C TYR A 114 7.38 9.50 1.05
N CYS A 115 7.41 8.47 1.90
CA CYS A 115 6.32 7.49 1.97
C CYS A 115 5.00 8.14 2.40
N ALA A 116 5.03 9.09 3.33
CA ALA A 116 3.85 9.81 3.79
C ALA A 116 3.24 10.69 2.67
N LEU A 117 4.08 11.41 1.91
CA LEU A 117 3.64 12.19 0.76
C LEU A 117 3.05 11.31 -0.35
N LYS A 118 3.72 10.21 -0.68
CA LYS A 118 3.30 9.29 -1.74
C LYS A 118 2.00 8.56 -1.42
N SER A 119 1.83 8.12 -0.18
CA SER A 119 0.62 7.42 0.27
C SER A 119 -0.52 8.36 0.63
N GLY A 120 -0.23 9.66 0.79
CA GLY A 120 -1.19 10.68 1.22
C GLY A 120 -2.15 11.14 0.11
N PHE A 121 -3.15 11.92 0.52
CA PHE A 121 -4.19 12.45 -0.38
C PHE A 121 -3.79 13.78 -1.02
N TYR A 122 -2.87 14.51 -0.41
CA TYR A 122 -2.65 15.94 -0.67
C TYR A 122 -1.76 16.22 -1.88
N PHE A 123 -0.79 15.36 -2.18
CA PHE A 123 0.18 15.58 -3.25
C PHE A 123 0.16 14.44 -4.27
N GLU A 124 0.51 14.77 -5.51
CA GLU A 124 0.74 13.82 -6.58
C GLU A 124 2.22 13.78 -6.93
N GLU A 125 2.79 12.57 -6.96
CA GLU A 125 4.20 12.34 -7.32
C GLU A 125 4.37 12.35 -8.83
N LYS A 126 5.39 13.06 -9.29
CA LYS A 126 5.92 12.95 -10.64
C LYS A 126 7.42 12.74 -10.60
N ILE A 127 7.89 11.74 -11.32
CA ILE A 127 9.31 11.46 -11.45
C ILE A 127 9.78 12.08 -12.77
N ASP A 128 10.66 13.07 -12.69
CA ASP A 128 11.32 13.66 -13.84
C ASP A 128 12.61 12.90 -14.14
N SER A 129 12.57 12.12 -15.22
CA SER A 129 13.69 11.31 -15.70
C SER A 129 14.48 12.00 -16.82
N SER A 130 14.33 13.31 -16.99
CA SER A 130 15.07 14.08 -18.01
C SER A 130 16.58 14.13 -17.73
N ASP A 131 16.94 14.04 -16.45
CA ASP A 131 18.33 13.89 -16.04
C ASP A 131 18.67 12.38 -15.95
N ILE A 132 19.68 11.97 -16.72
CA ILE A 132 20.07 10.55 -16.84
C ILE A 132 20.78 10.06 -15.57
N GLU A 133 21.41 10.95 -14.81
CA GLU A 133 22.23 10.59 -13.65
C GLU A 133 21.40 10.41 -12.37
N CYS A 134 20.36 11.24 -12.15
CA CYS A 134 19.51 11.11 -10.98
C CYS A 134 18.10 11.64 -11.27
N PRO A 135 17.05 10.83 -11.24
CA PRO A 135 15.69 11.29 -11.42
C PRO A 135 15.30 12.24 -10.29
N LYS A 136 14.65 13.35 -10.65
CA LYS A 136 14.12 14.30 -9.67
C LYS A 136 12.70 13.91 -9.29
N ILE A 137 12.48 13.79 -8.00
CA ILE A 137 11.12 13.60 -7.48
C ILE A 137 10.48 14.97 -7.33
N LEU A 138 9.35 15.13 -7.99
CA LEU A 138 8.54 16.34 -7.96
C LEU A 138 7.17 16.00 -7.37
N PHE A 139 6.60 16.94 -6.64
CA PHE A 139 5.25 16.83 -6.10
C PHE A 139 4.40 18.01 -6.56
N ILE A 140 3.12 17.71 -6.85
CA ILE A 140 2.13 18.72 -7.21
C ILE A 140 1.03 18.69 -6.14
N PRO A 141 0.61 19.82 -5.59
CA PRO A 141 -0.58 19.87 -4.74
C PRO A 141 -1.81 19.43 -5.53
N ARG A 142 -2.63 18.55 -4.96
CA ARG A 142 -3.91 18.15 -5.56
C ARG A 142 -4.97 19.18 -5.26
N SER A 143 -5.93 19.34 -6.17
CA SER A 143 -7.10 20.20 -5.92
C SER A 143 -7.96 19.62 -4.78
N GLY A 144 -8.70 20.50 -4.10
CA GLY A 144 -9.62 20.08 -3.04
C GLY A 144 -10.63 19.03 -3.49
N GLU A 145 -11.19 19.17 -4.70
CA GLU A 145 -12.11 18.18 -5.30
C GLU A 145 -11.46 16.81 -5.44
N LYS A 146 -10.19 16.77 -5.87
CA LYS A 146 -9.46 15.50 -6.02
C LYS A 146 -9.15 14.85 -4.69
N ILE A 147 -8.86 15.64 -3.67
CA ILE A 147 -8.62 15.16 -2.30
C ILE A 147 -9.90 14.55 -1.74
N GLU A 148 -11.05 15.21 -1.91
CA GLU A 148 -12.34 14.67 -1.46
C GLU A 148 -12.70 13.38 -2.19
N GLU A 149 -12.51 13.32 -3.51
CA GLU A 149 -12.72 12.08 -4.28
C GLU A 149 -11.88 10.92 -3.72
N LEU A 150 -10.60 11.16 -3.45
CA LEU A 150 -9.69 10.12 -2.94
C LEU A 150 -10.04 9.70 -1.51
N LYS A 151 -10.41 10.64 -0.64
CA LYS A 151 -10.87 10.36 0.72
C LYS A 151 -12.16 9.54 0.71
N ASN A 152 -13.11 9.90 -0.15
CA ASN A 152 -14.37 9.16 -0.29
C ASN A 152 -14.12 7.73 -0.79
N LYS A 153 -13.26 7.54 -1.79
CA LYS A 153 -12.89 6.21 -2.27
C LYS A 153 -12.20 5.35 -1.21
N ALA A 154 -11.31 5.97 -0.41
CA ALA A 154 -10.66 5.26 0.69
C ALA A 154 -11.67 4.84 1.77
N PHE A 155 -12.58 5.74 2.13
CA PHE A 155 -13.67 5.48 3.08
C PHE A 155 -14.61 4.37 2.58
N GLU A 156 -15.02 4.43 1.31
CA GLU A 156 -15.87 3.38 0.71
C GLU A 156 -15.17 2.02 0.73
N LYS A 157 -13.86 2.00 0.45
CA LYS A 157 -13.07 0.75 0.48
C LYS A 157 -12.97 0.18 1.90
N GLU A 158 -12.67 1.03 2.87
CA GLU A 158 -12.57 0.64 4.29
C GLU A 158 -13.92 0.12 4.80
N HIS A 159 -14.99 0.85 4.48
CA HIS A 159 -16.35 0.42 4.85
C HIS A 159 -16.75 -0.90 4.17
N ALA A 160 -16.33 -1.13 2.92
CA ALA A 160 -16.57 -2.40 2.23
C ALA A 160 -15.82 -3.57 2.90
N GLU A 161 -14.61 -3.33 3.42
CA GLU A 161 -13.85 -4.34 4.16
C GLU A 161 -14.50 -4.66 5.52
N GLU A 162 -15.00 -3.65 6.23
CA GLU A 162 -15.75 -3.84 7.47
C GLU A 162 -17.03 -4.64 7.25
N MET A 163 -17.82 -4.28 6.24
CA MET A 163 -19.03 -5.01 5.85
C MET A 163 -18.73 -6.45 5.47
N ARG A 164 -17.67 -6.69 4.72
CA ARG A 164 -17.20 -8.03 4.38
C ARG A 164 -16.79 -8.83 5.61
N SER A 165 -16.04 -8.22 6.52
CA SER A 165 -15.61 -8.86 7.77
C SER A 165 -16.80 -9.21 8.66
N ALA A 166 -17.76 -8.31 8.80
CA ALA A 166 -19.01 -8.55 9.52
C ALA A 166 -19.82 -9.69 8.88
N PHE A 167 -19.91 -9.72 7.54
CA PHE A 167 -20.54 -10.83 6.81
C PHE A 167 -19.84 -12.17 7.08
N ILE A 168 -18.51 -12.24 7.01
CA ILE A 168 -17.74 -13.46 7.30
C ILE A 168 -18.02 -13.97 8.72
N THR A 169 -18.15 -13.06 9.67
CA THR A 169 -18.48 -13.39 11.05
C THR A 169 -19.89 -14.00 11.16
N ARG A 170 -20.88 -13.39 10.50
CA ARG A 170 -22.26 -13.92 10.44
C ARG A 170 -22.33 -15.27 9.73
N LEU A 171 -21.58 -15.44 8.64
CA LEU A 171 -21.48 -16.70 7.90
C LEU A 171 -20.95 -17.84 8.79
N ARG A 172 -19.90 -17.59 9.57
CA ARG A 172 -19.35 -18.55 10.54
C ARG A 172 -20.36 -18.95 11.62
N GLN A 173 -21.19 -18.01 12.04
CA GLN A 173 -22.23 -18.24 13.05
C GLN A 173 -23.51 -18.86 12.48
N GLY A 174 -23.63 -18.95 11.15
CA GLY A 174 -24.84 -19.41 10.47
C GLY A 174 -26.03 -18.44 10.60
N LYS A 175 -25.77 -17.16 10.88
CA LYS A 175 -26.78 -16.10 11.09
C LYS A 175 -26.64 -15.04 10.01
N LEU A 176 -27.07 -15.32 8.78
CA LEU A 176 -27.01 -14.38 7.68
C LEU A 176 -28.20 -13.40 7.70
N ASP A 177 -27.92 -12.16 7.30
CA ASP A 177 -28.90 -11.16 6.93
C ASP A 177 -29.01 -11.13 5.39
N LEU A 178 -29.88 -11.95 4.85
CA LEU A 178 -29.98 -12.18 3.39
C LEU A 178 -30.14 -10.90 2.56
N PRO A 179 -30.91 -9.86 2.97
CA PRO A 179 -30.95 -8.61 2.22
C PRO A 179 -29.60 -7.91 2.10
N ALA A 180 -28.81 -7.87 3.18
CA ALA A 180 -27.51 -7.22 3.21
C ALA A 180 -26.38 -8.13 2.66
N ASP A 181 -26.45 -9.42 2.98
CA ASP A 181 -25.42 -10.41 2.68
C ASP A 181 -25.53 -11.06 1.31
N GLY A 182 -26.66 -10.84 0.60
CA GLY A 182 -27.00 -11.49 -0.67
C GLY A 182 -25.92 -11.31 -1.74
N LYS A 183 -25.33 -10.12 -1.82
CA LYS A 183 -24.23 -9.84 -2.79
C LYS A 183 -23.00 -10.72 -2.58
N TYR A 184 -22.66 -11.04 -1.34
CA TYR A 184 -21.53 -11.91 -1.02
C TYR A 184 -21.86 -13.38 -1.27
N MET A 185 -23.12 -13.77 -1.02
CA MET A 185 -23.57 -15.14 -1.25
C MET A 185 -23.61 -15.51 -2.74
N GLN A 186 -23.73 -14.53 -3.63
CA GLN A 186 -23.61 -14.77 -5.09
C GLN A 186 -22.24 -15.35 -5.48
N GLU A 187 -21.15 -14.98 -4.78
CA GLU A 187 -19.83 -15.57 -5.02
C GLU A 187 -19.80 -17.05 -4.60
N VAL A 188 -20.42 -17.38 -3.47
CA VAL A 188 -20.54 -18.77 -2.98
C VAL A 188 -21.42 -19.59 -3.94
N GLU A 189 -22.49 -19.01 -4.44
CA GLU A 189 -23.40 -19.66 -5.40
C GLU A 189 -22.70 -19.89 -6.76
N ALA A 190 -21.97 -18.89 -7.27
CA ALA A 190 -21.21 -19.04 -8.51
C ALA A 190 -20.17 -20.16 -8.43
N PHE A 191 -19.52 -20.31 -7.26
CA PHE A 191 -18.58 -21.38 -7.02
C PHE A 191 -19.30 -22.76 -6.91
N ALA A 192 -20.42 -22.83 -6.20
CA ALA A 192 -21.22 -24.04 -6.12
C ALA A 192 -21.73 -24.52 -7.49
N LEU A 193 -22.04 -23.59 -8.40
CA LEU A 193 -22.46 -23.87 -9.77
C LEU A 193 -21.29 -24.11 -10.74
N CYS A 194 -20.05 -24.25 -10.24
CA CYS A 194 -18.84 -24.42 -11.06
C CYS A 194 -18.61 -23.30 -12.10
N LYS A 195 -19.13 -22.09 -11.85
CA LYS A 195 -18.88 -20.92 -12.69
C LYS A 195 -17.54 -20.24 -12.40
N THR A 196 -16.97 -20.51 -11.24
CA THR A 196 -15.66 -20.01 -10.79
C THR A 196 -14.86 -21.16 -10.18
N ASP A 197 -13.53 -21.14 -10.35
CA ASP A 197 -12.64 -22.16 -9.85
C ASP A 197 -12.23 -21.93 -8.37
N SER A 198 -12.59 -20.79 -7.80
CA SER A 198 -12.21 -20.43 -6.42
C SER A 198 -13.27 -19.54 -5.78
N CYS A 199 -13.37 -19.60 -4.44
CA CYS A 199 -14.25 -18.79 -3.63
C CYS A 199 -13.47 -18.14 -2.47
N LYS A 200 -13.16 -16.85 -2.60
CA LYS A 200 -12.44 -16.10 -1.57
C LYS A 200 -13.19 -16.04 -0.25
N ILE A 201 -14.52 -16.04 -0.30
CA ILE A 201 -15.39 -16.00 0.89
C ILE A 201 -15.17 -17.24 1.76
N LEU A 202 -15.11 -18.42 1.17
CA LEU A 202 -14.86 -19.66 1.92
C LEU A 202 -13.46 -19.66 2.55
N LYS A 203 -12.46 -19.17 1.83
CA LYS A 203 -11.09 -19.00 2.36
C LYS A 203 -11.06 -18.03 3.55
N ASP A 204 -11.62 -16.85 3.39
CA ASP A 204 -11.65 -15.82 4.42
C ASP A 204 -12.47 -16.26 5.65
N ALA A 205 -13.49 -17.08 5.43
CA ALA A 205 -14.23 -17.72 6.50
C ALA A 205 -13.49 -18.88 7.20
N GLY A 206 -12.30 -19.26 6.70
CA GLY A 206 -11.54 -20.40 7.21
C GLY A 206 -12.23 -21.73 6.97
N MET A 207 -13.08 -21.80 5.95
CA MET A 207 -13.81 -23.01 5.56
C MET A 207 -13.09 -23.73 4.43
N LYS A 208 -13.36 -25.04 4.25
CA LYS A 208 -12.83 -25.78 3.11
C LYS A 208 -13.43 -25.23 1.81
N GLU A 209 -12.57 -24.90 0.85
CA GLU A 209 -12.96 -24.43 -0.47
C GLU A 209 -13.31 -25.64 -1.36
N THR A 210 -14.49 -26.21 -1.14
CA THR A 210 -15.03 -27.32 -1.93
C THR A 210 -16.47 -27.03 -2.34
N ILE A 211 -16.86 -27.59 -3.49
CA ILE A 211 -18.22 -27.42 -4.05
C ILE A 211 -19.27 -27.94 -3.07
N GLU A 212 -19.00 -29.10 -2.44
CA GLU A 212 -19.89 -29.69 -1.44
C GLU A 212 -20.13 -28.78 -0.25
N ARG A 213 -19.08 -28.08 0.19
CA ARG A 213 -19.18 -27.12 1.29
C ARG A 213 -20.00 -25.88 0.91
N ALA A 214 -19.82 -25.39 -0.30
CA ALA A 214 -20.64 -24.28 -0.83
C ALA A 214 -22.14 -24.68 -0.91
N HIS A 215 -22.43 -25.85 -1.43
CA HIS A 215 -23.80 -26.42 -1.46
C HIS A 215 -24.41 -26.52 -0.05
N GLU A 216 -23.67 -27.09 0.89
CA GLU A 216 -24.13 -27.21 2.29
C GLU A 216 -24.50 -25.84 2.88
N ILE A 217 -23.68 -24.82 2.63
CA ILE A 217 -23.94 -23.46 3.12
C ILE A 217 -25.20 -22.87 2.48
N LEU A 218 -25.36 -23.00 1.16
CA LEU A 218 -26.51 -22.46 0.44
C LEU A 218 -27.83 -23.10 0.88
N LEU A 219 -27.81 -24.40 1.16
CA LEU A 219 -28.97 -25.12 1.71
C LEU A 219 -29.26 -24.69 3.17
N LYS A 220 -28.25 -24.61 4.04
CA LYS A 220 -28.40 -24.21 5.44
C LYS A 220 -28.90 -22.79 5.60
N THR A 221 -28.53 -21.90 4.68
CA THR A 221 -28.93 -20.49 4.71
C THR A 221 -30.29 -20.24 4.05
N GLY A 222 -30.90 -21.26 3.46
CA GLY A 222 -32.20 -21.16 2.78
C GLY A 222 -32.17 -20.40 1.44
N ILE A 223 -30.97 -20.14 0.90
CA ILE A 223 -30.82 -19.56 -0.43
C ILE A 223 -31.19 -20.60 -1.49
N TRP A 224 -30.79 -21.83 -1.26
CA TRP A 224 -31.22 -22.96 -2.06
C TRP A 224 -32.26 -23.82 -1.31
N ASP A 225 -33.23 -24.29 -2.04
CA ASP A 225 -34.23 -25.22 -1.56
C ASP A 225 -33.95 -26.62 -2.16
N ILE A 226 -33.98 -27.65 -1.34
CA ILE A 226 -33.76 -29.06 -1.71
C ILE A 226 -34.70 -29.49 -2.85
N THR A 227 -35.85 -28.81 -3.01
CA THR A 227 -36.88 -29.14 -4.00
C THR A 227 -36.72 -28.45 -5.35
N LYS A 228 -35.78 -27.47 -5.48
CA LYS A 228 -35.61 -26.67 -6.67
C LYS A 228 -34.33 -26.92 -7.46
N ASN A 229 -33.49 -27.89 -7.05
CA ASN A 229 -32.25 -28.26 -7.76
C ASN A 229 -32.21 -29.76 -8.07
#